data_e3aabc2e1223a55a790967b9261ab144
#
_entry.id   e3aabc2e1223a55a790967b9261ab144
#
_cell.length_a   1.000
_cell.length_b   1.000
_cell.length_c   1.000
_cell.angle_alpha   90.00
_cell.angle_beta   90.00
_cell.angle_gamma   90.00
#
_symmetry.space_group_name_H-M   'P 1'
#
loop_
_entity.id
_entity.type
_entity.pdbx_description
1 polymer ?
#
loop_
_entity_poly.entity_id
_entity_poly.type
_entity_poly.pdbx_seq_one_letter_code
_entity_poly.pdbx_strand_id
1 'polypeptide(L)'
;MSHSITDIFYKQRDDFFKEQKEREKRLIFPDDVSEIKDISYLDDGDKAHRLDIYRPKKSGDKKLPVIINVHGGGLILGSKEFNRYFCANLCKLGYVVFSVEYRLVPECMFYDQCEDLSRAFDFIDKNIPKYDADKERIFAA
;
A
#
# COMPACT_ATOMS: atom_id res chain seq x y z
N MET A 1 5.20 22.78 -28.78
CA MET A 1 3.90 22.59 -28.09
C MET A 1 4.15 22.63 -26.59
N SER A 2 3.49 23.51 -25.89
CA SER A 2 3.59 23.57 -24.41
C SER A 2 2.78 22.41 -23.85
N HIS A 3 3.44 21.44 -23.21
CA HIS A 3 2.75 20.42 -22.41
C HIS A 3 2.20 21.10 -21.16
N SER A 4 0.96 20.79 -20.78
CA SER A 4 0.43 21.23 -19.49
C SER A 4 1.21 20.56 -18.35
N ILE A 5 1.23 21.14 -17.18
CA ILE A 5 1.85 20.54 -15.99
C ILE A 5 1.22 19.17 -15.66
N THR A 6 -0.07 19.03 -15.94
CA THR A 6 -0.84 17.80 -15.78
C THR A 6 -0.33 16.70 -16.71
N ASP A 7 -0.03 17.04 -17.98
CA ASP A 7 0.55 16.08 -18.94
C ASP A 7 1.93 15.56 -18.47
N ILE A 8 2.71 16.45 -17.86
CA ILE A 8 4.00 16.08 -17.26
C ILE A 8 3.82 15.07 -16.13
N PHE A 9 2.85 15.28 -15.24
CA PHE A 9 2.58 14.36 -14.13
C PHE A 9 2.13 12.98 -14.63
N TYR A 10 1.21 12.92 -15.58
CA TYR A 10 0.78 11.65 -16.16
C TYR A 10 1.92 10.92 -16.88
N LYS A 11 2.74 11.64 -17.63
CA LYS A 11 3.92 11.05 -18.26
C LYS A 11 4.89 10.47 -17.22
N GLN A 12 5.17 11.19 -16.15
CA GLN A 12 6.04 10.71 -15.07
C GLN A 12 5.49 9.44 -14.41
N ARG A 13 4.16 9.36 -14.19
CA ARG A 13 3.52 8.13 -13.68
C ARG A 13 3.71 6.96 -14.62
N ASP A 14 3.43 7.16 -15.91
CA ASP A 14 3.56 6.09 -16.91
C ASP A 14 5.00 5.57 -16.99
N ASP A 15 5.98 6.46 -16.99
CA ASP A 15 7.39 6.11 -17.04
C ASP A 15 7.80 5.36 -15.75
N PHE A 16 7.36 5.83 -14.59
CA PHE A 16 7.59 5.17 -13.30
C PHE A 16 7.00 3.77 -13.24
N PHE A 17 5.75 3.58 -13.70
CA PHE A 17 5.11 2.26 -13.73
C PHE A 17 5.80 1.29 -14.69
N LYS A 18 6.31 1.76 -15.84
CA LYS A 18 7.08 0.93 -16.74
C LYS A 18 8.39 0.46 -16.10
N GLU A 19 9.13 1.36 -15.47
CA GLU A 19 10.36 1.04 -14.75
C GLU A 19 10.12 0.07 -13.60
N GLN A 20 9.04 0.28 -12.83
CA GLN A 20 8.63 -0.63 -11.76
C GLN A 20 8.39 -2.05 -12.29
N LYS A 21 7.60 -2.21 -13.34
CA LYS A 21 7.31 -3.51 -13.96
C LYS A 21 8.57 -4.23 -14.44
N GLU A 22 9.51 -3.50 -15.03
CA GLU A 22 10.79 -4.09 -15.46
C GLU A 22 11.64 -4.55 -14.26
N ARG A 23 11.64 -3.79 -13.18
CA ARG A 23 12.34 -4.17 -11.93
C ARG A 23 11.73 -5.40 -11.30
N GLU A 24 10.41 -5.50 -11.26
CA GLU A 24 9.68 -6.61 -10.65
C GLU A 24 9.94 -7.95 -11.34
N LYS A 25 10.25 -7.97 -12.63
CA LYS A 25 10.61 -9.21 -13.35
C LYS A 25 11.83 -9.92 -12.76
N ARG A 26 12.66 -9.22 -12.00
CA ARG A 26 13.88 -9.74 -11.37
C ARG A 26 13.68 -10.15 -9.92
N LEU A 27 12.48 -9.94 -9.36
CA LEU A 27 12.17 -10.19 -7.97
C LEU A 27 11.33 -11.45 -7.83
N ILE A 28 11.59 -12.21 -6.79
CA ILE A 28 10.84 -13.41 -6.44
C ILE A 28 9.99 -13.10 -5.22
N PHE A 29 8.68 -13.31 -5.34
CA PHE A 29 7.78 -13.15 -4.19
C PHE A 29 7.96 -14.32 -3.22
N PRO A 30 8.07 -14.09 -1.89
CA PRO A 30 8.28 -15.15 -0.92
C PRO A 30 7.12 -16.14 -0.85
N ASP A 31 7.42 -17.44 -0.91
CA ASP A 31 6.41 -18.51 -0.87
C ASP A 31 5.71 -18.65 0.49
N ASP A 32 6.34 -18.17 1.56
CA ASP A 32 5.85 -18.22 2.94
C ASP A 32 4.98 -17.02 3.34
N VAL A 33 4.74 -16.09 2.41
CA VAL A 33 3.89 -14.93 2.60
C VAL A 33 2.57 -15.09 1.86
N SER A 34 1.47 -14.77 2.53
CA SER A 34 0.13 -14.62 1.95
C SER A 34 -0.11 -13.17 1.57
N GLU A 35 -0.67 -12.95 0.40
CA GLU A 35 -1.03 -11.65 -0.13
C GLU A 35 -2.55 -11.60 -0.39
N ILE A 36 -3.23 -10.61 0.18
CA ILE A 36 -4.65 -10.35 -0.04
C ILE A 36 -4.75 -8.97 -0.69
N LYS A 37 -5.21 -8.92 -1.93
CA LYS A 37 -5.19 -7.70 -2.74
C LYS A 37 -6.53 -6.99 -2.80
N ASP A 38 -6.43 -5.68 -3.08
CA ASP A 38 -7.55 -4.85 -3.49
C ASP A 38 -8.72 -4.80 -2.50
N ILE A 39 -8.41 -4.82 -1.21
CA ILE A 39 -9.42 -4.64 -0.16
C ILE A 39 -9.82 -3.16 -0.14
N SER A 40 -11.09 -2.89 -0.38
CA SER A 40 -11.64 -1.54 -0.28
C SER A 40 -11.74 -1.09 1.18
N TYR A 41 -11.18 0.07 1.50
CA TYR A 41 -11.35 0.68 2.81
C TYR A 41 -12.45 1.76 2.82
N LEU A 42 -12.91 2.17 1.62
CA LEU A 42 -14.15 2.94 1.43
C LEU A 42 -15.02 2.24 0.39
N ASP A 43 -16.31 2.13 0.65
CA ASP A 43 -17.27 1.47 -0.27
C ASP A 43 -17.82 2.47 -1.29
N ASP A 44 -16.91 3.07 -2.08
CA ASP A 44 -17.23 4.10 -3.09
C ASP A 44 -16.85 3.70 -4.52
N GLY A 45 -16.23 2.52 -4.68
CA GLY A 45 -15.80 2.00 -5.98
C GLY A 45 -14.49 2.61 -6.50
N ASP A 46 -13.89 3.59 -5.83
CA ASP A 46 -12.62 4.18 -6.24
C ASP A 46 -11.47 3.19 -6.01
N LYS A 47 -10.65 2.99 -7.05
CA LYS A 47 -9.47 2.11 -6.97
C LYS A 47 -8.37 2.66 -6.07
N ALA A 48 -8.33 3.98 -5.88
CA ALA A 48 -7.40 4.60 -4.96
C ALA A 48 -7.76 4.36 -3.48
N HIS A 49 -8.99 3.94 -3.19
CA HIS A 49 -9.43 3.63 -1.83
C HIS A 49 -9.33 2.14 -1.51
N ARG A 50 -8.18 1.54 -1.86
CA ARG A 50 -7.87 0.13 -1.62
C ARG A 50 -6.55 -0.04 -0.91
N LEU A 51 -6.40 -1.21 -0.30
CA LEU A 51 -5.15 -1.63 0.31
C LEU A 51 -4.87 -3.10 0.02
N ASP A 52 -3.61 -3.49 0.13
CA ASP A 52 -3.17 -4.87 0.10
C ASP A 52 -2.68 -5.28 1.48
N ILE A 53 -2.91 -6.54 1.85
CA ILE A 53 -2.47 -7.10 3.13
C ILE A 53 -1.48 -8.22 2.88
N TYR A 54 -0.35 -8.15 3.55
CA TYR A 54 0.70 -9.17 3.54
C TYR A 54 0.81 -9.76 4.93
N ARG A 55 0.81 -11.08 5.04
CA ARG A 55 0.97 -11.80 6.31
C ARG A 55 1.76 -13.08 6.13
N PRO A 56 2.49 -13.55 7.15
CA PRO A 56 3.08 -14.88 7.13
C PRO A 56 1.99 -15.95 6.99
N LYS A 57 2.20 -16.97 6.18
CA LYS A 57 1.28 -18.11 6.06
C LYS A 57 1.19 -18.92 7.35
N LYS A 58 2.26 -18.91 8.15
CA LYS A 58 2.35 -19.59 9.45
C LYS A 58 2.81 -18.57 10.48
N SER A 59 1.92 -18.15 11.37
CA SER A 59 2.22 -17.18 12.44
C SER A 59 2.26 -17.77 13.84
N GLY A 60 1.93 -19.07 13.99
CA GLY A 60 1.74 -19.69 15.31
C GLY A 60 0.56 -19.03 16.05
N ASP A 61 0.55 -19.19 17.39
CA ASP A 61 -0.53 -18.66 18.25
C ASP A 61 -0.30 -17.21 18.69
N LYS A 62 0.78 -16.58 18.25
CA LYS A 62 1.12 -15.21 18.64
C LYS A 62 0.55 -14.20 17.66
N LYS A 63 -0.10 -13.17 18.18
CA LYS A 63 -0.48 -11.99 17.40
C LYS A 63 0.77 -11.24 16.96
N LEU A 64 0.85 -10.94 15.67
CA LEU A 64 2.01 -10.27 15.07
C LEU A 64 1.86 -8.74 15.10
N PRO A 65 2.96 -8.00 15.28
CA PRO A 65 2.93 -6.55 15.14
C PRO A 65 2.54 -6.14 13.71
N VAL A 66 1.99 -4.94 13.60
CA VAL A 66 1.45 -4.39 12.35
C VAL A 66 2.36 -3.30 11.81
N ILE A 67 2.57 -3.30 10.51
CA ILE A 67 3.13 -2.16 9.79
C ILE A 67 2.07 -1.65 8.80
N ILE A 68 1.78 -0.36 8.85
CA ILE A 68 1.02 0.34 7.83
C ILE A 68 2.01 1.00 6.89
N ASN A 69 2.12 0.48 5.67
CA ASN A 69 3.00 1.01 4.64
C ASN A 69 2.24 2.03 3.79
N VAL A 70 2.76 3.25 3.74
CA VAL A 70 2.26 4.33 2.89
C VAL A 70 3.33 4.61 1.83
N HIS A 71 3.03 4.37 0.57
CA HIS A 71 4.01 4.57 -0.49
C HIS A 71 4.38 6.04 -0.68
N GLY A 72 5.65 6.30 -1.05
CA GLY A 72 6.12 7.61 -1.45
C GLY A 72 5.83 7.91 -2.92
N GLY A 73 6.36 9.04 -3.40
CA GLY A 73 6.28 9.45 -4.81
C GLY A 73 5.97 10.94 -5.01
N GLY A 74 6.27 11.77 -4.00
CA GLY A 74 6.13 13.23 -4.09
C GLY A 74 4.68 13.69 -4.32
N LEU A 75 3.70 12.94 -3.81
CA LEU A 75 2.25 13.18 -3.94
C LEU A 75 1.67 12.92 -5.33
N ILE A 76 2.50 12.67 -6.34
CA ILE A 76 2.08 12.52 -7.74
C ILE A 76 2.37 11.13 -8.32
N LEU A 77 3.19 10.32 -7.66
CA LEU A 77 3.65 9.01 -8.12
C LEU A 77 3.41 7.93 -7.07
N GLY A 78 3.60 6.69 -7.48
CA GLY A 78 3.58 5.54 -6.61
C GLY A 78 2.25 4.79 -6.62
N SER A 79 2.26 3.66 -5.95
CA SER A 79 1.09 2.83 -5.70
C SER A 79 1.36 1.85 -4.56
N LYS A 80 0.31 1.22 -4.03
CA LYS A 80 0.44 0.17 -3.02
C LYS A 80 1.32 -1.00 -3.48
N GLU A 81 1.36 -1.27 -4.80
CA GLU A 81 2.20 -2.31 -5.39
C GLU A 81 3.68 -1.94 -5.44
N PHE A 82 4.02 -0.65 -5.41
CA PHE A 82 5.40 -0.20 -5.49
C PHE A 82 6.29 -0.84 -4.41
N ASN A 83 5.75 -0.99 -3.20
CA ASN A 83 6.45 -1.59 -2.07
C ASN A 83 6.10 -3.08 -1.86
N ARG A 84 5.49 -3.76 -2.83
CA ARG A 84 5.00 -5.14 -2.72
C ARG A 84 6.05 -6.10 -2.14
N TYR A 85 7.23 -6.12 -2.71
CA TYR A 85 8.31 -7.01 -2.27
C TYR A 85 8.94 -6.58 -0.94
N PHE A 86 8.99 -5.29 -0.69
CA PHE A 86 9.40 -4.75 0.61
C PHE A 86 8.42 -5.19 1.71
N CYS A 87 7.12 -5.02 1.49
CA CYS A 87 6.08 -5.47 2.42
C CYS A 87 6.14 -6.98 2.67
N ALA A 88 6.34 -7.78 1.62
CA ALA A 88 6.49 -9.22 1.76
C ALA A 88 7.73 -9.62 2.59
N ASN A 89 8.84 -8.90 2.43
CA ASN A 89 10.04 -9.15 3.24
C ASN A 89 9.86 -8.74 4.70
N LEU A 90 9.10 -7.68 5.00
CA LEU A 90 8.73 -7.34 6.37
C LEU A 90 7.92 -8.47 7.03
N CYS A 91 7.05 -9.14 6.28
CA CYS A 91 6.32 -10.31 6.79
C CYS A 91 7.25 -11.45 7.20
N LYS A 92 8.35 -11.67 6.49
CA LYS A 92 9.37 -12.67 6.89
C LYS A 92 10.04 -12.33 8.21
N LEU A 93 10.03 -11.07 8.60
CA LEU A 93 10.51 -10.60 9.91
C LEU A 93 9.43 -10.68 11.01
N GLY A 94 8.26 -11.20 10.69
CA GLY A 94 7.18 -11.42 11.65
C GLY A 94 6.19 -10.28 11.80
N TYR A 95 5.96 -9.51 10.74
CA TYR A 95 4.94 -8.45 10.72
C TYR A 95 3.75 -8.84 9.86
N VAL A 96 2.57 -8.31 10.20
CA VAL A 96 1.46 -8.15 9.25
C VAL A 96 1.54 -6.75 8.65
N VAL A 97 1.50 -6.65 7.34
CA VAL A 97 1.70 -5.36 6.64
C VAL A 97 0.45 -4.99 5.85
N PHE A 98 -0.04 -3.78 6.06
CA PHE A 98 -1.10 -3.16 5.26
C PHE A 98 -0.47 -2.12 4.34
N SER A 99 -0.51 -2.35 3.03
CA SER A 99 -0.01 -1.41 2.02
C SER A 99 -1.15 -0.61 1.45
N VAL A 100 -1.18 0.69 1.73
CA VAL A 100 -2.31 1.57 1.46
C VAL A 100 -2.12 2.29 0.13
N GLU A 101 -3.19 2.31 -0.69
CA GLU A 101 -3.33 3.22 -1.83
C GLU A 101 -4.07 4.48 -1.39
N TYR A 102 -3.82 5.59 -2.07
CA TYR A 102 -4.50 6.86 -1.88
C TYR A 102 -4.49 7.68 -3.17
N ARG A 103 -5.41 8.63 -3.31
CA ARG A 103 -5.48 9.48 -4.49
C ARG A 103 -4.23 10.33 -4.65
N LEU A 104 -3.85 10.62 -5.89
CA LEU A 104 -2.66 11.38 -6.22
C LEU A 104 -3.02 12.73 -6.88
N VAL A 105 -2.16 13.71 -6.74
CA VAL A 105 -2.25 14.97 -7.52
C VAL A 105 -1.97 14.63 -8.98
N PRO A 106 -2.72 15.15 -9.98
CA PRO A 106 -3.65 16.28 -9.92
C PRO A 106 -5.12 15.92 -9.70
N GLU A 107 -5.48 14.65 -9.52
CA GLU A 107 -6.88 14.22 -9.34
C GLU A 107 -7.46 14.66 -8.00
N CYS A 108 -6.60 14.98 -7.04
CA CYS A 108 -6.99 15.47 -5.72
C CYS A 108 -5.99 16.51 -5.21
N MET A 109 -6.27 17.09 -4.05
CA MET A 109 -5.37 17.98 -3.32
C MET A 109 -4.70 17.24 -2.16
N PHE A 110 -3.66 17.83 -1.58
CA PHE A 110 -2.94 17.23 -0.43
C PHE A 110 -3.87 16.88 0.74
N TYR A 111 -4.85 17.72 1.04
CA TYR A 111 -5.81 17.44 2.12
C TYR A 111 -6.69 16.24 1.85
N ASP A 112 -7.04 15.97 0.60
CA ASP A 112 -7.78 14.78 0.21
C ASP A 112 -6.94 13.51 0.44
N GLN A 113 -5.64 13.58 0.19
CA GLN A 113 -4.70 12.47 0.50
C GLN A 113 -4.63 12.20 1.99
N CYS A 114 -4.59 13.25 2.83
CA CYS A 114 -4.64 13.11 4.28
C CYS A 114 -5.96 12.47 4.75
N GLU A 115 -7.07 12.83 4.13
CA GLU A 115 -8.37 12.22 4.42
C GLU A 115 -8.40 10.75 4.03
N ASP A 116 -7.93 10.40 2.84
CA ASP A 116 -7.84 9.01 2.37
C ASP A 116 -7.03 8.15 3.36
N LEU A 117 -5.86 8.63 3.79
CA LEU A 117 -5.03 7.93 4.77
C LEU A 117 -5.71 7.79 6.13
N SER A 118 -6.40 8.83 6.60
CA SER A 118 -7.17 8.77 7.85
C SER A 118 -8.25 7.69 7.78
N ARG A 119 -8.98 7.61 6.66
CA ARG A 119 -10.00 6.57 6.41
C ARG A 119 -9.40 5.18 6.35
N ALA A 120 -8.24 5.05 5.68
CA ALA A 120 -7.53 3.78 5.61
C ALA A 120 -7.07 3.31 7.00
N PHE A 121 -6.55 4.21 7.82
CA PHE A 121 -6.10 3.88 9.19
C PHE A 121 -7.26 3.46 10.09
N ASP A 122 -8.40 4.16 10.00
CA ASP A 122 -9.62 3.78 10.72
C ASP A 122 -10.12 2.38 10.31
N PHE A 123 -10.07 2.07 9.00
CA PHE A 123 -10.42 0.75 8.49
C PHE A 123 -9.47 -0.32 9.02
N ILE A 124 -8.16 -0.06 8.97
CA ILE A 124 -7.13 -1.00 9.45
C ILE A 124 -7.32 -1.27 10.93
N ASP A 125 -7.46 -0.24 11.77
CA ASP A 125 -7.65 -0.39 13.22
C ASP A 125 -8.83 -1.31 13.57
N LYS A 126 -9.94 -1.15 12.85
CA LYS A 126 -11.14 -1.98 13.02
C LYS A 126 -10.96 -3.43 12.53
N ASN A 127 -10.05 -3.67 11.62
CA ASN A 127 -9.90 -4.97 10.96
C ASN A 127 -8.65 -5.76 11.38
N ILE A 128 -7.70 -5.16 12.10
CA ILE A 128 -6.50 -5.83 12.61
C ILE A 128 -6.79 -7.21 13.24
N PRO A 129 -7.83 -7.37 14.11
CA PRO A 129 -8.11 -8.65 14.76
C PRO A 129 -8.43 -9.79 13.78
N LYS A 130 -8.91 -9.49 12.57
CA LYS A 130 -9.23 -10.50 11.55
C LYS A 130 -7.99 -11.15 10.94
N TYR A 131 -6.81 -10.58 11.15
CA TYR A 131 -5.56 -10.98 10.51
C TYR A 131 -4.55 -11.54 11.51
N ASP A 132 -4.98 -11.93 12.72
CA ASP A 132 -4.12 -12.43 13.80
C ASP A 132 -2.99 -11.45 14.17
N ALA A 133 -3.31 -10.16 14.09
CA ALA A 133 -2.38 -9.08 14.33
C ALA A 133 -2.64 -8.39 15.68
N ASP A 134 -1.63 -7.69 16.18
CA ASP A 134 -1.62 -7.05 17.48
C ASP A 134 -1.93 -5.56 17.35
N LYS A 135 -3.12 -5.19 17.81
CA LYS A 135 -3.60 -3.81 17.80
C LYS A 135 -2.78 -2.85 18.68
N GLU A 136 -2.05 -3.37 19.67
CA GLU A 136 -1.24 -2.56 20.57
C GLU A 136 0.18 -2.27 20.01
N ARG A 137 0.54 -2.91 18.89
CA ARG A 137 1.86 -2.77 18.25
C ARG A 137 1.73 -2.42 16.78
N ILE A 138 1.38 -1.15 16.50
CA ILE A 138 1.21 -0.62 15.14
C ILE A 138 2.31 0.39 14.84
N PHE A 139 2.95 0.24 13.70
CA PHE A 139 3.99 1.13 13.17
C PHE A 139 3.58 1.63 11.79
N ALA A 140 3.97 2.86 11.43
CA ALA A 140 3.82 3.41 10.09
C ALA A 140 5.19 3.52 9.40
N ALA A 141 5.22 3.22 8.08
CA ALA A 141 6.42 3.27 7.24
C ALA A 141 6.11 3.83 5.84
#